data_cb1aa1aa71ff7b45fb9ec13bc14c0888
#
_entry.id   cb1aa1aa71ff7b45fb9ec13bc14c0888
#
_cell.length_a   1.000
_cell.length_b   1.000
_cell.length_c   1.000
_cell.angle_alpha   90.00
_cell.angle_beta   90.00
_cell.angle_gamma   90.00
#
_symmetry.space_group_name_H-M   'P 1'
#
loop_
_entity.id
_entity.type
_entity.pdbx_description
1 polymer ?
#
loop_
_entity_poly.entity_id
_entity_poly.type
_entity_poly.pdbx_seq_one_letter_code
_entity_poly.pdbx_strand_id
1 'polypeptide(L)'
;MPRKVSRTSWAACPGAPVARWPLCAECRPMSHLLQAPGPAADEASPALPLRADEVLYAFKCEWDSICSFWEEDGGANAVFTVPRAELADGPTAPPAHAEDGAPEILPELVVADWRIADDGAPAELESAFYDYGLHDGLPDEIAHPHDWASEWRTKFGGVPYWTANGAQGVPAGRLLLQIDNRVQLEDGGGAEVANFCSDGTAYIFVDRSREAPVYTMIINR
;
A
#
# COMPACT_ATOMS: atom_id res chain seq x y z
N MET A 1 -10.22 15.84 26.31
CA MET A 1 -9.09 16.14 25.42
C MET A 1 -9.39 15.45 24.09
N PRO A 2 -9.42 16.13 22.94
CA PRO A 2 -9.66 15.48 21.67
C PRO A 2 -8.49 14.54 21.37
N ARG A 3 -8.78 13.26 21.13
CA ARG A 3 -7.80 12.28 20.64
C ARG A 3 -7.35 12.77 19.26
N LYS A 4 -6.05 12.98 19.09
CA LYS A 4 -5.47 13.26 17.78
C LYS A 4 -5.88 12.17 16.80
N VAL A 5 -6.44 12.59 15.68
CA VAL A 5 -6.74 11.71 14.55
C VAL A 5 -5.47 10.95 14.15
N SER A 6 -5.58 9.65 14.03
CA SER A 6 -4.48 8.80 13.58
C SER A 6 -4.14 9.17 12.14
N ARG A 7 -2.97 9.77 11.94
CA ARG A 7 -2.46 10.09 10.61
C ARG A 7 -2.04 8.81 9.89
N THR A 8 -2.18 8.78 8.58
CA THR A 8 -1.54 7.74 7.75
C THR A 8 -0.04 7.81 8.00
N SER A 9 0.55 6.72 8.44
CA SER A 9 1.99 6.64 8.68
C SER A 9 2.58 5.42 8.00
N TRP A 10 3.82 5.58 7.58
CA TRP A 10 4.63 4.53 7.00
C TRP A 10 5.53 4.00 8.12
N ALA A 11 5.65 2.70 8.21
CA ALA A 11 6.69 1.99 8.96
C ALA A 11 6.81 2.20 10.47
N ALA A 12 5.96 2.98 11.16
CA ALA A 12 5.91 2.92 12.63
C ALA A 12 5.34 1.56 13.09
N CYS A 13 5.77 1.10 14.27
CA CYS A 13 5.16 -0.09 14.88
C CYS A 13 3.66 0.14 15.08
N PRO A 14 2.80 -0.55 14.32
CA PRO A 14 1.36 -0.27 14.35
C PRO A 14 0.75 -0.75 15.66
N GLY A 15 -0.37 -0.16 16.05
CA GLY A 15 -1.24 -0.69 17.11
C GLY A 15 -1.97 -1.98 16.71
N ALA A 16 -1.51 -2.70 15.68
CA ALA A 16 -2.09 -3.98 15.29
C ALA A 16 -1.85 -5.02 16.38
N PRO A 17 -2.83 -5.91 16.67
CA PRO A 17 -2.63 -7.00 17.62
C PRO A 17 -1.44 -7.88 17.21
N VAL A 18 -0.53 -8.18 18.13
CA VAL A 18 0.66 -9.04 17.87
C VAL A 18 0.25 -10.37 17.23
N ALA A 19 -0.88 -10.93 17.62
CA ALA A 19 -1.40 -12.17 17.05
C ALA A 19 -1.74 -12.11 15.56
N ARG A 20 -1.82 -10.91 14.97
CA ARG A 20 -2.07 -10.68 13.54
C ARG A 20 -0.82 -10.23 12.78
N TRP A 21 0.35 -10.19 13.42
CA TRP A 21 1.58 -9.87 12.73
C TRP A 21 1.92 -10.96 11.71
N PRO A 22 2.00 -10.65 10.40
CA PRO A 22 2.20 -11.67 9.39
C PRO A 22 3.63 -12.19 9.38
N LEU A 23 3.74 -13.48 9.07
CA LEU A 23 5.00 -14.15 8.85
C LEU A 23 5.20 -14.40 7.36
N CYS A 24 6.39 -14.14 6.87
CA CYS A 24 6.78 -14.56 5.53
C CYS A 24 6.79 -16.08 5.44
N ALA A 25 6.26 -16.64 4.35
CA ALA A 25 6.19 -18.08 4.15
C ALA A 25 7.57 -18.77 4.13
N GLU A 26 8.61 -18.02 3.78
CA GLU A 26 9.95 -18.56 3.58
C GLU A 26 10.93 -18.22 4.71
N CYS A 27 10.74 -17.12 5.44
CA CYS A 27 11.76 -16.67 6.37
C CYS A 27 11.24 -16.22 7.74
N ARG A 28 10.66 -15.02 7.89
CA ARG A 28 10.55 -14.33 9.20
C ARG A 28 9.32 -13.45 9.32
N PRO A 29 9.09 -12.83 10.49
CA PRO A 29 8.11 -11.76 10.57
C PRO A 29 8.35 -10.69 9.52
N MET A 30 7.29 -10.30 8.81
CA MET A 30 7.37 -9.25 7.81
C MET A 30 7.59 -7.88 8.44
N SER A 31 8.21 -6.97 7.72
CA SER A 31 8.29 -5.57 8.10
C SER A 31 6.95 -4.88 7.88
N HIS A 32 6.56 -4.01 8.79
CA HIS A 32 5.41 -3.15 8.62
C HIS A 32 5.74 -2.10 7.57
N LEU A 33 4.93 -2.03 6.51
CA LEU A 33 5.10 -1.10 5.41
C LEU A 33 4.25 0.16 5.60
N LEU A 34 2.97 -0.01 5.93
CA LEU A 34 2.00 1.07 5.96
C LEU A 34 0.86 0.77 6.91
N GLN A 35 0.37 1.82 7.57
CA GLN A 35 -0.99 1.85 8.13
C GLN A 35 -1.78 3.03 7.56
N ALA A 36 -3.04 2.81 7.20
CA ALA A 36 -3.95 3.85 6.73
C ALA A 36 -5.29 3.72 7.46
N PRO A 37 -5.65 4.70 8.31
CA PRO A 37 -6.95 4.71 8.95
C PRO A 37 -8.04 5.01 7.92
N GLY A 38 -9.19 4.37 8.04
CA GLY A 38 -10.38 4.78 7.32
C GLY A 38 -10.76 6.23 7.63
N PRO A 39 -11.55 6.90 6.78
CA PRO A 39 -11.94 8.29 6.96
C PRO A 39 -12.66 8.47 8.30
N ALA A 40 -12.35 9.52 9.04
CA ALA A 40 -13.15 9.89 10.20
C ALA A 40 -14.54 10.35 9.73
N ALA A 41 -15.56 10.07 10.52
CA ALA A 41 -16.96 10.35 10.13
C ALA A 41 -17.27 11.86 9.95
N ASP A 42 -16.41 12.73 10.45
CA ASP A 42 -16.49 14.19 10.46
C ASP A 42 -15.44 14.86 9.56
N GLU A 43 -14.54 14.12 8.95
CA GLU A 43 -13.56 14.66 8.04
C GLU A 43 -14.12 14.73 6.61
N ALA A 44 -14.03 15.92 6.00
CA ALA A 44 -14.17 16.11 4.55
C ALA A 44 -12.97 15.50 3.78
N SER A 45 -12.46 14.39 4.29
CA SER A 45 -11.43 13.63 3.61
C SER A 45 -12.02 12.99 2.37
N PRO A 46 -11.30 12.96 1.24
CA PRO A 46 -11.76 12.21 0.09
C PRO A 46 -12.13 10.82 0.57
N ALA A 47 -13.26 10.31 0.12
CA ALA A 47 -13.80 9.03 0.55
C ALA A 47 -12.80 7.91 0.23
N LEU A 48 -11.85 7.70 1.14
CA LEU A 48 -10.99 6.53 1.07
C LEU A 48 -11.93 5.33 1.02
N PRO A 49 -11.71 4.38 0.14
CA PRO A 49 -12.57 3.20 0.02
C PRO A 49 -12.35 2.21 1.19
N LEU A 50 -12.11 2.73 2.38
CA LEU A 50 -12.00 2.03 3.66
C LEU A 50 -13.20 2.39 4.54
N ARG A 51 -13.57 1.50 5.42
CA ARG A 51 -14.60 1.79 6.43
C ARG A 51 -14.02 2.69 7.52
N ALA A 52 -14.85 3.59 8.02
CA ALA A 52 -14.43 4.58 9.05
C ALA A 52 -13.93 3.93 10.35
N ASP A 53 -14.43 2.72 10.65
CA ASP A 53 -14.10 1.95 11.85
C ASP A 53 -12.90 1.00 11.68
N GLU A 54 -12.24 1.04 10.54
CA GLU A 54 -11.12 0.14 10.20
C GLU A 54 -9.80 0.90 10.02
N VAL A 55 -8.70 0.17 10.19
CA VAL A 55 -7.35 0.59 9.81
C VAL A 55 -6.78 -0.47 8.89
N LEU A 56 -6.33 -0.05 7.70
CA LEU A 56 -5.60 -0.88 6.76
C LEU A 56 -4.16 -1.01 7.23
N TYR A 57 -3.64 -2.21 7.16
CA TYR A 57 -2.23 -2.54 7.37
C TYR A 57 -1.67 -3.23 6.15
N ALA A 58 -0.46 -2.86 5.76
CA ALA A 58 0.32 -3.55 4.75
C ALA A 58 1.69 -3.93 5.33
N PHE A 59 2.12 -5.13 4.99
CA PHE A 59 3.38 -5.70 5.41
C PHE A 59 4.10 -6.31 4.22
N LYS A 60 5.43 -6.34 4.28
CA LYS A 60 6.27 -6.94 3.26
C LYS A 60 7.51 -7.56 3.90
N CYS A 61 7.99 -8.64 3.32
CA CYS A 61 9.29 -9.18 3.69
C CYS A 61 10.40 -8.27 3.18
N GLU A 62 11.19 -7.72 4.09
CA GLU A 62 12.40 -6.92 3.79
C GLU A 62 13.67 -7.73 4.02
N TRP A 63 13.55 -8.97 4.48
CA TRP A 63 14.70 -9.77 4.88
C TRP A 63 15.50 -10.30 3.72
N ASP A 64 14.83 -10.84 2.70
CA ASP A 64 15.50 -11.46 1.57
C ASP A 64 14.83 -11.06 0.25
N SER A 65 15.65 -10.66 -0.71
CA SER A 65 15.18 -10.30 -2.05
C SER A 65 14.68 -11.48 -2.89
N ILE A 66 14.91 -12.71 -2.43
CA ILE A 66 14.40 -13.92 -3.09
C ILE A 66 12.97 -14.28 -2.67
N CYS A 67 12.48 -13.75 -1.55
CA CYS A 67 11.10 -13.97 -1.14
C CYS A 67 10.13 -13.39 -2.17
N SER A 68 9.10 -14.14 -2.54
CA SER A 68 8.11 -13.78 -3.58
C SER A 68 7.15 -12.68 -3.11
N PHE A 69 7.67 -11.50 -2.76
CA PHE A 69 6.87 -10.37 -2.26
C PHE A 69 6.17 -9.57 -3.37
N TRP A 70 6.48 -9.80 -4.62
CA TRP A 70 5.83 -9.18 -5.79
C TRP A 70 4.49 -9.81 -6.15
N GLU A 71 4.27 -11.07 -5.79
CA GLU A 71 3.08 -11.82 -6.15
C GLU A 71 2.02 -11.75 -5.04
N GLU A 72 0.73 -11.78 -5.44
CA GLU A 72 -0.39 -11.68 -4.51
C GLU A 72 -0.46 -12.83 -3.51
N ASP A 73 -0.06 -14.04 -3.92
CA ASP A 73 -0.10 -15.27 -3.15
C ASP A 73 1.29 -15.85 -2.86
N GLY A 74 2.34 -15.07 -3.11
CA GLY A 74 3.72 -15.46 -2.83
C GLY A 74 4.07 -15.63 -1.36
N GLY A 75 3.17 -15.21 -0.46
CA GLY A 75 3.32 -15.39 1.00
C GLY A 75 4.39 -14.51 1.65
N ALA A 76 4.92 -13.54 0.92
CA ALA A 76 5.94 -12.62 1.41
C ALA A 76 5.46 -11.15 1.47
N ASN A 77 4.17 -10.93 1.24
CA ASN A 77 3.45 -9.69 1.54
C ASN A 77 2.10 -10.00 2.16
N ALA A 78 1.51 -9.05 2.86
CA ALA A 78 0.19 -9.20 3.46
C ALA A 78 -0.51 -7.85 3.58
N VAL A 79 -1.82 -7.85 3.30
CA VAL A 79 -2.68 -6.68 3.49
C VAL A 79 -3.98 -7.12 4.16
N PHE A 80 -4.37 -6.40 5.19
CA PHE A 80 -5.63 -6.66 5.90
C PHE A 80 -6.12 -5.43 6.65
N THR A 81 -7.38 -5.43 7.06
CA THR A 81 -7.92 -4.41 7.95
C THR A 81 -8.09 -4.93 9.38
N VAL A 82 -7.99 -4.02 10.33
CA VAL A 82 -8.26 -4.25 11.74
C VAL A 82 -9.32 -3.25 12.21
N PRO A 83 -10.39 -3.69 12.86
CA PRO A 83 -11.32 -2.77 13.51
C PRO A 83 -10.60 -1.88 14.51
N ARG A 84 -10.90 -0.58 14.51
CA ARG A 84 -10.28 0.37 15.48
C ARG A 84 -10.44 -0.06 16.94
N ALA A 85 -11.54 -0.74 17.26
CA ALA A 85 -11.80 -1.25 18.60
C ALA A 85 -10.86 -2.37 19.03
N GLU A 86 -10.18 -3.02 18.09
CA GLU A 86 -9.24 -4.12 18.35
C GLU A 86 -7.78 -3.65 18.38
N LEU A 87 -7.52 -2.37 18.14
CA LEU A 87 -6.17 -1.83 18.14
C LEU A 87 -5.59 -1.85 19.55
N ALA A 88 -4.32 -2.20 19.66
CA ALA A 88 -3.56 -2.11 20.90
C ALA A 88 -3.37 -0.64 21.33
N ASP A 89 -3.23 -0.41 22.64
CA ASP A 89 -2.90 0.90 23.18
C ASP A 89 -1.40 1.19 22.96
N GLY A 90 -1.08 1.72 21.79
CA GLY A 90 0.27 2.15 21.40
C GLY A 90 0.96 1.22 20.40
N PRO A 91 2.24 1.49 20.10
CA PRO A 91 2.99 0.71 19.15
C PRO A 91 3.15 -0.74 19.57
N THR A 92 2.97 -1.65 18.61
CA THR A 92 3.19 -3.08 18.80
C THR A 92 4.59 -3.43 18.31
N ALA A 93 5.38 -4.07 19.16
CA ALA A 93 6.67 -4.59 18.72
C ALA A 93 6.47 -5.82 17.81
N PRO A 94 7.29 -5.95 16.76
CA PRO A 94 7.28 -7.15 15.94
C PRO A 94 7.62 -8.39 16.79
N PRO A 95 7.06 -9.57 16.47
CA PRO A 95 7.39 -10.79 17.16
C PRO A 95 8.89 -11.10 17.00
N ALA A 96 9.54 -11.52 18.08
CA ALA A 96 10.92 -11.96 18.02
C ALA A 96 11.05 -13.23 17.18
N HIS A 97 12.05 -13.27 16.31
CA HIS A 97 12.42 -14.49 15.62
C HIS A 97 13.55 -15.21 16.35
N ALA A 98 13.46 -16.53 16.48
CA ALA A 98 14.34 -17.30 17.37
C ALA A 98 15.82 -17.30 16.94
N GLU A 99 16.13 -17.09 15.68
CA GLU A 99 17.49 -17.31 15.17
C GLU A 99 18.28 -16.04 14.86
N ASP A 100 17.65 -14.90 14.51
CA ASP A 100 18.41 -13.75 13.98
C ASP A 100 17.80 -12.35 14.21
N GLY A 101 16.98 -12.17 15.19
CA GLY A 101 16.51 -10.84 15.58
C GLY A 101 15.14 -10.44 15.03
N ALA A 102 14.82 -9.17 15.22
CA ALA A 102 13.56 -8.57 14.81
C ALA A 102 13.58 -8.26 13.29
N PRO A 103 12.41 -8.16 12.63
CA PRO A 103 12.34 -7.66 11.26
C PRO A 103 12.92 -6.25 11.18
N GLU A 104 13.33 -5.85 9.99
CA GLU A 104 13.75 -4.49 9.75
C GLU A 104 12.61 -3.52 10.08
N ILE A 105 12.92 -2.54 10.91
CA ILE A 105 11.99 -1.44 11.21
C ILE A 105 12.35 -0.30 10.28
N LEU A 106 11.50 -0.06 9.29
CA LEU A 106 11.64 1.05 8.38
C LEU A 106 11.45 2.39 9.11
N PRO A 107 12.05 3.49 8.62
CA PRO A 107 11.84 4.81 9.19
C PRO A 107 10.36 5.21 9.21
N GLU A 108 9.90 5.82 10.30
CA GLU A 108 8.54 6.32 10.34
C GLU A 108 8.40 7.57 9.47
N LEU A 109 7.52 7.48 8.47
CA LEU A 109 7.12 8.59 7.64
C LEU A 109 5.63 8.85 7.86
N VAL A 110 5.26 10.10 8.06
CA VAL A 110 3.87 10.51 8.27
C VAL A 110 3.43 11.37 7.11
N VAL A 111 2.32 11.02 6.47
CA VAL A 111 1.74 11.86 5.43
C VAL A 111 1.25 13.16 6.04
N ALA A 112 1.83 14.28 5.61
CA ALA A 112 1.50 15.62 6.11
C ALA A 112 0.17 16.09 5.54
N ASP A 113 -0.08 15.84 4.26
CA ASP A 113 -1.27 16.30 3.54
C ASP A 113 -1.65 15.37 2.40
N TRP A 114 -2.94 15.36 2.05
CA TRP A 114 -3.49 14.68 0.89
C TRP A 114 -4.18 15.67 -0.03
N ARG A 115 -3.87 15.59 -1.30
CA ARG A 115 -4.49 16.43 -2.32
C ARG A 115 -5.43 15.58 -3.19
N ILE A 116 -6.67 16.06 -3.40
CA ILE A 116 -7.57 15.50 -4.38
C ILE A 116 -7.09 15.93 -5.76
N ALA A 117 -6.88 14.98 -6.64
CA ALA A 117 -6.51 15.22 -8.03
C ALA A 117 -7.30 14.28 -8.95
N ASP A 118 -7.53 14.72 -10.17
CA ASP A 118 -7.98 13.86 -11.26
C ASP A 118 -6.74 13.10 -11.77
N ASP A 119 -6.84 11.79 -11.93
CA ASP A 119 -5.75 10.99 -12.48
C ASP A 119 -5.73 10.98 -14.02
N GLY A 120 -6.63 11.72 -14.64
CA GLY A 120 -6.65 11.95 -16.09
C GLY A 120 -7.08 10.75 -16.93
N ALA A 121 -7.46 9.64 -16.32
CA ALA A 121 -7.93 8.47 -17.04
C ALA A 121 -9.35 8.69 -17.56
N PRO A 122 -9.59 8.61 -18.90
CA PRO A 122 -10.94 8.68 -19.43
C PRO A 122 -11.82 7.55 -18.89
N ALA A 123 -13.03 7.87 -18.45
CA ALA A 123 -13.92 6.90 -17.81
C ALA A 123 -14.23 5.67 -18.69
N GLU A 124 -14.30 5.88 -20.01
CA GLU A 124 -14.52 4.82 -21.00
C GLU A 124 -13.33 3.86 -21.15
N LEU A 125 -12.14 4.30 -20.74
CA LEU A 125 -10.91 3.51 -20.80
C LEU A 125 -10.48 2.96 -19.42
N GLU A 126 -11.23 3.26 -18.35
CA GLU A 126 -10.89 2.82 -17.01
C GLU A 126 -10.61 1.32 -16.92
N SER A 127 -11.40 0.49 -17.61
CA SER A 127 -11.22 -0.97 -17.60
C SER A 127 -9.89 -1.42 -18.21
N ALA A 128 -9.32 -0.65 -19.14
CA ALA A 128 -8.04 -0.98 -19.76
C ALA A 128 -6.87 -0.87 -18.76
N PHE A 129 -6.98 -0.04 -17.74
CA PHE A 129 -5.96 0.05 -16.69
C PHE A 129 -5.94 -1.17 -15.76
N TYR A 130 -6.99 -1.99 -15.79
CA TYR A 130 -7.10 -3.23 -15.02
C TYR A 130 -6.90 -4.49 -15.87
N ASP A 131 -6.47 -4.32 -17.12
CA ASP A 131 -6.15 -5.41 -18.04
C ASP A 131 -4.86 -5.08 -18.80
N TYR A 132 -3.81 -5.80 -18.51
CA TYR A 132 -2.49 -5.55 -19.11
C TYR A 132 -2.48 -5.58 -20.63
N GLY A 133 -3.23 -6.51 -21.23
CA GLY A 133 -3.29 -6.61 -22.70
C GLY A 133 -3.96 -5.43 -23.35
N LEU A 134 -4.96 -4.85 -22.67
CA LEU A 134 -5.63 -3.63 -23.12
C LEU A 134 -4.81 -2.38 -22.82
N HIS A 135 -4.15 -2.34 -21.65
CA HIS A 135 -3.29 -1.23 -21.24
C HIS A 135 -2.11 -1.03 -22.18
N ASP A 136 -1.45 -2.12 -22.60
CA ASP A 136 -0.33 -2.08 -23.54
C ASP A 136 -0.73 -1.51 -24.93
N GLY A 137 -2.00 -1.54 -25.25
CA GLY A 137 -2.57 -0.93 -26.47
C GLY A 137 -3.01 0.52 -26.33
N LEU A 138 -2.92 1.11 -25.14
CA LEU A 138 -3.28 2.52 -24.96
C LEU A 138 -2.19 3.45 -25.54
N PRO A 139 -2.57 4.63 -26.06
CA PRO A 139 -1.62 5.68 -26.38
C PRO A 139 -0.82 6.11 -25.13
N ASP A 140 0.45 6.42 -25.29
CA ASP A 140 1.35 6.80 -24.18
C ASP A 140 0.80 7.95 -23.33
N GLU A 141 0.17 8.94 -23.97
CA GLU A 141 -0.43 10.07 -23.26
C GLU A 141 -1.64 9.71 -22.39
N ILE A 142 -2.22 8.52 -22.61
CA ILE A 142 -3.32 7.97 -21.80
C ILE A 142 -2.78 6.97 -20.79
N ALA A 143 -1.91 6.07 -21.20
CA ALA A 143 -1.31 5.05 -20.34
C ALA A 143 -0.42 5.69 -19.26
N HIS A 144 0.25 6.78 -19.61
CA HIS A 144 1.21 7.49 -18.78
C HIS A 144 0.93 9.00 -18.77
N PRO A 145 -0.23 9.45 -18.23
CA PRO A 145 -0.67 10.84 -18.31
C PRO A 145 0.24 11.81 -17.54
N HIS A 146 1.14 11.31 -16.74
CA HIS A 146 2.04 12.09 -15.91
C HIS A 146 3.50 11.87 -16.29
N ASP A 147 4.28 12.93 -16.23
CA ASP A 147 5.73 12.83 -16.37
C ASP A 147 6.30 12.02 -15.19
N TRP A 148 6.77 10.83 -15.49
CA TRP A 148 7.36 9.91 -14.53
C TRP A 148 8.48 10.50 -13.67
N ALA A 149 9.14 11.56 -14.16
CA ALA A 149 10.23 12.22 -13.47
C ALA A 149 9.77 13.24 -12.42
N SER A 150 8.53 13.71 -12.49
CA SER A 150 8.09 14.89 -11.74
C SER A 150 6.92 14.65 -10.80
N GLU A 151 6.20 13.52 -10.89
CA GLU A 151 4.97 13.34 -10.13
C GLU A 151 4.94 12.09 -9.24
N TRP A 152 4.28 12.30 -8.12
CA TRP A 152 4.08 11.35 -7.03
C TRP A 152 3.16 10.23 -7.46
N ARG A 153 3.67 9.01 -7.38
CA ARG A 153 2.89 7.82 -7.70
C ARG A 153 2.15 7.25 -6.49
N THR A 154 2.37 7.83 -5.31
CA THR A 154 1.63 7.41 -4.12
C THR A 154 0.27 8.06 -4.09
N LYS A 155 -0.79 7.26 -4.23
CA LYS A 155 -2.17 7.74 -4.32
C LYS A 155 -3.18 6.73 -3.79
N PHE A 156 -4.32 7.23 -3.29
CA PHE A 156 -5.50 6.42 -2.99
C PHE A 156 -6.48 6.46 -4.16
N GLY A 157 -6.97 5.27 -4.55
CA GLY A 157 -7.99 5.12 -5.58
C GLY A 157 -7.53 5.47 -6.99
N GLY A 158 -8.49 5.74 -7.88
CA GLY A 158 -8.24 5.93 -9.29
C GLY A 158 -7.85 4.66 -10.02
N VAL A 159 -7.10 4.79 -11.10
CA VAL A 159 -6.55 3.68 -11.87
C VAL A 159 -5.09 3.39 -11.51
N PRO A 160 -4.60 2.15 -11.63
CA PRO A 160 -3.18 1.87 -11.40
C PRO A 160 -2.31 2.50 -12.50
N TYR A 161 -1.23 3.18 -12.10
CA TYR A 161 -0.19 3.62 -13.04
C TYR A 161 0.94 2.60 -13.00
N TRP A 162 0.94 1.70 -13.98
CA TRP A 162 1.90 0.62 -14.05
C TRP A 162 3.32 1.13 -14.33
N THR A 163 4.29 0.70 -13.52
CA THR A 163 5.70 1.09 -13.69
C THR A 163 6.41 0.27 -14.74
N ALA A 164 5.90 -0.91 -15.04
CA ALA A 164 6.41 -1.76 -16.11
C ALA A 164 5.31 -2.66 -16.66
N ASN A 165 5.53 -3.17 -17.85
CA ASN A 165 4.67 -4.21 -18.44
C ASN A 165 4.81 -5.48 -17.61
N GLY A 166 3.86 -5.72 -16.72
CA GLY A 166 3.87 -6.88 -15.86
C GLY A 166 3.41 -8.14 -16.58
N ALA A 167 4.19 -9.18 -16.46
CA ALA A 167 3.76 -10.53 -16.86
C ALA A 167 2.75 -11.11 -15.86
N GLN A 168 2.47 -10.43 -14.79
CA GLN A 168 1.60 -10.87 -13.70
C GLN A 168 0.18 -10.37 -13.93
N GLY A 169 -0.79 -11.21 -13.64
CA GLY A 169 -2.19 -10.82 -13.72
C GLY A 169 -2.52 -9.64 -12.79
N VAL A 170 -3.46 -8.80 -13.19
CA VAL A 170 -4.00 -7.76 -12.31
C VAL A 170 -4.91 -8.44 -11.29
N PRO A 171 -4.74 -8.20 -9.98
CA PRO A 171 -5.62 -8.77 -8.96
C PRO A 171 -7.08 -8.35 -9.17
N ALA A 172 -7.99 -9.20 -8.70
CA ALA A 172 -9.41 -8.88 -8.72
C ALA A 172 -9.72 -7.63 -7.86
N GLY A 173 -10.69 -6.83 -8.29
CA GLY A 173 -11.16 -5.67 -7.55
C GLY A 173 -10.71 -4.34 -8.12
N ARG A 174 -10.65 -3.33 -7.26
CA ARG A 174 -10.29 -1.96 -7.62
C ARG A 174 -9.03 -1.53 -6.86
N LEU A 175 -8.25 -0.65 -7.48
CA LEU A 175 -7.11 -0.04 -6.81
C LEU A 175 -7.58 0.71 -5.56
N LEU A 176 -7.03 0.33 -4.42
CA LEU A 176 -7.23 1.01 -3.15
C LEU A 176 -6.11 2.02 -2.91
N LEU A 177 -4.87 1.58 -3.12
CA LEU A 177 -3.68 2.38 -2.82
C LEU A 177 -2.56 1.95 -3.74
N GLN A 178 -1.86 2.92 -4.29
CA GLN A 178 -0.59 2.78 -4.98
C GLN A 178 0.49 3.45 -4.16
N ILE A 179 1.63 2.80 -4.00
CA ILE A 179 2.74 3.25 -3.18
C ILE A 179 4.01 3.24 -4.03
N ASP A 180 4.57 4.40 -4.27
CA ASP A 180 5.89 4.52 -4.88
C ASP A 180 6.97 4.10 -3.88
N ASN A 181 8.10 3.55 -4.34
CA ASN A 181 9.23 3.23 -3.48
C ASN A 181 9.85 4.50 -2.83
N ARG A 182 9.59 5.65 -3.37
CA ARG A 182 10.05 6.94 -2.86
C ARG A 182 8.91 7.90 -2.60
N VAL A 183 9.07 8.70 -1.55
CA VAL A 183 8.17 9.80 -1.22
C VAL A 183 8.97 11.08 -1.01
N GLN A 184 8.37 12.21 -1.25
CA GLN A 184 8.98 13.51 -0.99
C GLN A 184 8.77 13.91 0.47
N LEU A 185 9.75 14.44 1.05
CA LEU A 185 9.69 15.05 2.36
C LEU A 185 9.30 16.53 2.25
N GLU A 186 8.80 17.09 3.34
CA GLU A 186 8.42 18.51 3.39
C GLU A 186 9.61 19.47 3.15
N ASP A 187 10.84 19.03 3.45
CA ASP A 187 12.06 19.79 3.19
C ASP A 187 12.54 19.75 1.73
N GLY A 188 11.80 19.05 0.86
CA GLY A 188 12.14 18.87 -0.55
C GLY A 188 13.08 17.69 -0.83
N GLY A 189 13.53 16.99 0.21
CA GLY A 189 14.28 15.74 0.08
C GLY A 189 13.40 14.58 -0.37
N GLY A 190 14.01 13.43 -0.64
CA GLY A 190 13.33 12.16 -0.89
C GLY A 190 13.65 11.15 0.20
N ALA A 191 12.68 10.29 0.52
CA ALA A 191 12.89 9.13 1.37
C ALA A 191 12.45 7.87 0.65
N GLU A 192 13.18 6.79 0.86
CA GLU A 192 12.79 5.47 0.41
C GLU A 192 11.78 4.89 1.42
N VAL A 193 10.67 4.36 0.91
CA VAL A 193 9.59 3.80 1.73
C VAL A 193 9.91 2.36 2.10
N ALA A 194 10.34 1.59 1.10
CA ALA A 194 10.67 0.18 1.24
C ALA A 194 11.46 -0.29 0.02
N ASN A 195 12.07 -1.46 0.12
CA ASN A 195 12.74 -2.09 -1.01
C ASN A 195 11.69 -2.71 -1.97
N PHE A 196 11.32 -1.98 -3.02
CA PHE A 196 10.49 -2.48 -4.12
C PHE A 196 11.34 -2.85 -5.35
N CYS A 197 12.52 -3.40 -5.14
CA CYS A 197 13.49 -3.72 -6.21
C CYS A 197 13.86 -2.48 -7.04
N SER A 198 14.48 -1.49 -6.42
CA SER A 198 14.99 -0.23 -6.98
C SER A 198 13.94 0.84 -7.20
N ASP A 199 13.08 0.71 -8.21
CA ASP A 199 12.11 1.71 -8.68
C ASP A 199 10.68 1.16 -8.80
N GLY A 200 10.43 0.04 -8.13
CA GLY A 200 9.12 -0.59 -8.13
C GLY A 200 8.04 0.21 -7.41
N THR A 201 6.82 -0.18 -7.65
CA THR A 201 5.61 0.38 -7.06
C THR A 201 4.78 -0.75 -6.47
N ALA A 202 4.27 -0.57 -5.27
CA ALA A 202 3.31 -1.48 -4.67
C ALA A 202 1.88 -1.03 -4.97
N TYR A 203 1.03 -1.99 -5.33
CA TYR A 203 -0.39 -1.77 -5.65
C TYR A 203 -1.23 -2.62 -4.72
N ILE A 204 -2.12 -1.99 -3.98
CA ILE A 204 -3.08 -2.64 -3.12
C ILE A 204 -4.46 -2.55 -3.78
N PHE A 205 -5.08 -3.69 -4.00
CA PHE A 205 -6.42 -3.82 -4.56
C PHE A 205 -7.40 -4.25 -3.47
N VAL A 206 -8.68 -3.92 -3.66
CA VAL A 206 -9.78 -4.40 -2.82
C VAL A 206 -10.87 -5.01 -3.69
N ASP A 207 -11.13 -6.30 -3.48
CA ASP A 207 -12.29 -7.01 -4.04
C ASP A 207 -13.45 -6.97 -3.04
N ARG A 208 -14.52 -6.27 -3.41
CA ARG A 208 -15.76 -6.14 -2.62
C ARG A 208 -16.92 -6.96 -3.16
N SER A 209 -16.66 -7.81 -4.13
CA SER A 209 -17.69 -8.72 -4.67
C SER A 209 -18.04 -9.86 -3.70
N ARG A 210 -17.20 -10.06 -2.68
CA ARG A 210 -17.34 -11.10 -1.66
C ARG A 210 -18.03 -10.57 -0.41
N GLU A 211 -18.53 -11.46 0.44
CA GLU A 211 -19.17 -11.12 1.72
C GLU A 211 -18.25 -10.27 2.62
N ALA A 212 -16.96 -10.62 2.67
CA ALA A 212 -15.93 -9.80 3.30
C ALA A 212 -14.97 -9.27 2.21
N PRO A 213 -14.54 -8.00 2.29
CA PRO A 213 -13.55 -7.46 1.38
C PRO A 213 -12.24 -8.26 1.43
N VAL A 214 -11.69 -8.57 0.26
CA VAL A 214 -10.38 -9.20 0.14
C VAL A 214 -9.39 -8.15 -0.34
N TYR A 215 -8.31 -8.00 0.39
CA TYR A 215 -7.23 -7.08 0.06
C TYR A 215 -6.04 -7.86 -0.50
N THR A 216 -5.49 -7.38 -1.58
CA THR A 216 -4.37 -8.03 -2.28
C THR A 216 -3.30 -7.00 -2.59
N MET A 217 -2.05 -7.34 -2.40
CA MET A 217 -0.92 -6.48 -2.78
C MET A 217 -0.04 -7.20 -3.78
N ILE A 218 0.34 -6.46 -4.83
CA ILE A 218 1.39 -6.84 -5.76
C ILE A 218 2.42 -5.73 -5.84
N ILE A 219 3.64 -6.07 -6.23
CA ILE A 219 4.70 -5.11 -6.50
C ILE A 219 5.15 -5.31 -7.95
N ASN A 220 5.21 -4.21 -8.70
CA ASN A 220 5.59 -4.18 -10.09
C ASN A 220 6.75 -3.19 -10.29
N ARG A 221 7.69 -3.51 -11.17
CA ARG A 221 8.87 -2.67 -11.52
C ARG A 221 9.18 -2.77 -13.02
#